data_b11955eeb1b380dad0e27dbd1c3d45e5
#
_entry.id   b11955eeb1b380dad0e27dbd1c3d45e5
#
_cell.length_a   1.000
_cell.length_b   1.000
_cell.length_c   1.000
_cell.angle_alpha   90.00
_cell.angle_beta   90.00
_cell.angle_gamma   90.00
#
_symmetry.space_group_name_H-M   'P 1'
#
loop_
_entity.id
_entity.type
_entity.pdbx_description
1 polymer ?
#
loop_
_entity_poly.entity_id
_entity_poly.type
_entity_poly.pdbx_seq_one_letter_code
_entity_poly.pdbx_strand_id
1 'polypeptide(L)'
;MGLISKLAWRNIFRQKRRTILTVMTMTGGFVLSSLSIGWMDGSYSGMILFFTNHQTGQVQVHKDGYLDNPSIYDTIDNYNSVGEQISNQDNVRSWAPRIYVGALLASRDEGVSDGIYSNSAAAAVIGIDPVMEENATDFSEQIIEGEMLTVSEADSSLRATGQILLGKQLAVMLNASVGDSLVLFSQAADGSGADRKYAVRGIVSTGNNEVDRTTCYLTLADTQLLFALENRVHEIAVMTTSLREVDKVAAEISLATDSVGLSTASWKIFAKEFYAGMKADETQLKIMLAIIIGVAALGVLNTILMMVLERRREFGVMKAIGTKPKSIVRMIVLEANVMGLVSVLLGSVLSTIGLLILSEHGMILDPPMDYGGFVFREMVASITPACYWIPALSVMITSSVVSLIPALKAAHTDAAKSLRTV
;
A
#
# COMPACT_ATOMS: atom_id res chain seq x y z
N MET A 1 -20.87 -34.17 24.86
CA MET A 1 -21.71 -33.67 23.76
C MET A 1 -23.17 -33.88 24.07
N GLY A 2 -23.98 -32.86 24.13
CA GLY A 2 -25.42 -32.97 24.42
C GLY A 2 -26.16 -33.66 23.27
N LEU A 3 -27.34 -34.24 23.57
CA LEU A 3 -28.19 -34.92 22.59
C LEU A 3 -28.44 -34.11 21.32
N ILE A 4 -28.59 -32.81 21.45
CA ILE A 4 -28.85 -31.86 20.34
C ILE A 4 -27.66 -31.80 19.36
N SER A 5 -26.40 -31.79 19.84
CA SER A 5 -25.21 -31.73 18.98
C SER A 5 -24.99 -33.06 18.24
N LYS A 6 -25.30 -34.21 18.84
CA LYS A 6 -25.27 -35.52 18.15
C LYS A 6 -26.33 -35.61 17.04
N LEU A 7 -27.51 -35.06 17.28
CA LEU A 7 -28.58 -35.01 16.28
C LEU A 7 -28.21 -34.07 15.13
N ALA A 8 -27.67 -32.88 15.40
CA ALA A 8 -27.22 -31.93 14.38
C ALA A 8 -26.14 -32.56 13.45
N TRP A 9 -25.13 -33.21 14.05
CA TRP A 9 -24.08 -33.88 13.30
C TRP A 9 -24.59 -34.99 12.38
N ARG A 10 -25.50 -35.85 12.88
CA ARG A 10 -26.08 -36.94 12.10
C ARG A 10 -26.98 -36.46 10.99
N ASN A 11 -27.64 -35.33 11.14
CA ASN A 11 -28.52 -34.73 10.15
C ASN A 11 -27.74 -34.18 8.93
N ILE A 12 -26.57 -33.61 9.15
CA ILE A 12 -25.72 -33.08 8.07
C ILE A 12 -25.36 -34.17 7.04
N PHE A 13 -25.10 -35.41 7.51
CA PHE A 13 -24.73 -36.52 6.60
C PHE A 13 -25.95 -37.19 5.93
N ARG A 14 -27.18 -36.92 6.38
CA ARG A 14 -28.40 -37.52 5.80
C ARG A 14 -28.78 -36.88 4.45
N GLN A 15 -28.48 -35.57 4.26
CA GLN A 15 -28.81 -34.81 3.06
C GLN A 15 -27.55 -34.33 2.31
N LYS A 16 -26.69 -35.25 1.90
CA LYS A 16 -25.34 -35.00 1.35
C LYS A 16 -25.30 -33.95 0.26
N ARG A 17 -26.19 -34.03 -0.77
CA ARG A 17 -26.17 -33.08 -1.91
C ARG A 17 -26.36 -31.64 -1.47
N ARG A 18 -27.25 -31.35 -0.53
CA ARG A 18 -27.50 -29.99 -0.05
C ARG A 18 -26.43 -29.49 0.88
N THR A 19 -25.99 -30.33 1.80
CA THR A 19 -24.87 -29.98 2.68
C THR A 19 -23.65 -29.61 1.84
N ILE A 20 -23.34 -30.40 0.81
CA ILE A 20 -22.22 -30.08 -0.09
C ILE A 20 -22.46 -28.74 -0.79
N LEU A 21 -23.65 -28.49 -1.35
CA LEU A 21 -23.93 -27.22 -2.02
C LEU A 21 -23.79 -26.01 -1.08
N THR A 22 -24.33 -26.11 0.15
CA THR A 22 -24.22 -25.03 1.14
C THR A 22 -22.76 -24.80 1.55
N VAL A 23 -22.02 -25.89 1.82
CA VAL A 23 -20.61 -25.81 2.16
C VAL A 23 -19.80 -25.22 1.01
N MET A 24 -20.06 -25.63 -0.24
CA MET A 24 -19.39 -25.07 -1.41
C MET A 24 -19.66 -23.57 -1.59
N THR A 25 -20.92 -23.12 -1.40
CA THR A 25 -21.28 -21.70 -1.49
C THR A 25 -20.56 -20.87 -0.41
N MET A 26 -20.56 -21.35 0.85
CA MET A 26 -19.86 -20.67 1.94
C MET A 26 -18.34 -20.70 1.75
N THR A 27 -17.80 -21.82 1.29
CA THR A 27 -16.35 -21.97 0.99
C THR A 27 -15.94 -21.03 -0.14
N GLY A 28 -16.74 -20.95 -1.22
CA GLY A 28 -16.50 -20.01 -2.31
C GLY A 28 -16.49 -18.55 -1.87
N GLY A 29 -17.48 -18.16 -1.05
CA GLY A 29 -17.52 -16.82 -0.44
C GLY A 29 -16.30 -16.54 0.44
N PHE A 30 -15.87 -17.51 1.25
CA PHE A 30 -14.66 -17.41 2.06
C PHE A 30 -13.42 -17.21 1.20
N VAL A 31 -13.21 -18.07 0.20
CA VAL A 31 -12.05 -18.04 -0.70
C VAL A 31 -11.97 -16.70 -1.45
N LEU A 32 -13.08 -16.28 -2.06
CA LEU A 32 -13.12 -15.00 -2.77
C LEU A 32 -12.78 -13.82 -1.85
N SER A 33 -13.37 -13.78 -0.66
CA SER A 33 -13.08 -12.73 0.32
C SER A 33 -11.62 -12.75 0.79
N SER A 34 -11.08 -13.94 1.06
CA SER A 34 -9.70 -14.14 1.50
C SER A 34 -8.68 -13.71 0.43
N LEU A 35 -8.89 -14.14 -0.82
CA LEU A 35 -8.03 -13.77 -1.95
C LEU A 35 -8.10 -12.26 -2.23
N SER A 36 -9.29 -11.65 -2.17
CA SER A 36 -9.44 -10.20 -2.37
C SER A 36 -8.72 -9.39 -1.31
N ILE A 37 -8.80 -9.78 -0.03
CA ILE A 37 -8.09 -9.11 1.07
C ILE A 37 -6.58 -9.26 0.88
N GLY A 38 -6.09 -10.48 0.64
CA GLY A 38 -4.65 -10.72 0.51
C GLY A 38 -4.04 -10.05 -0.72
N TRP A 39 -4.76 -10.02 -1.84
CA TRP A 39 -4.32 -9.31 -3.04
C TRP A 39 -4.25 -7.79 -2.80
N MET A 40 -5.25 -7.20 -2.15
CA MET A 40 -5.24 -5.78 -1.83
C MET A 40 -4.15 -5.41 -0.83
N ASP A 41 -4.01 -6.17 0.27
CA ASP A 41 -2.98 -5.92 1.29
C ASP A 41 -1.56 -5.98 0.67
N GLY A 42 -1.31 -6.97 -0.19
CA GLY A 42 -0.03 -7.13 -0.88
C GLY A 42 0.23 -6.01 -1.88
N SER A 43 -0.74 -5.71 -2.73
CA SER A 43 -0.62 -4.67 -3.75
C SER A 43 -0.37 -3.30 -3.13
N TYR A 44 -1.13 -2.92 -2.10
CA TYR A 44 -0.93 -1.62 -1.44
C TYR A 44 0.38 -1.53 -0.67
N SER A 45 0.76 -2.60 0.03
CA SER A 45 2.07 -2.64 0.70
C SER A 45 3.20 -2.48 -0.31
N GLY A 46 3.10 -3.17 -1.46
CA GLY A 46 4.06 -3.04 -2.56
C GLY A 46 4.11 -1.62 -3.15
N MET A 47 2.95 -1.00 -3.40
CA MET A 47 2.86 0.37 -3.90
C MET A 47 3.46 1.39 -2.92
N ILE A 48 3.13 1.27 -1.63
CA ILE A 48 3.66 2.16 -0.59
C ILE A 48 5.18 2.00 -0.49
N LEU A 49 5.67 0.77 -0.44
CA LEU A 49 7.12 0.51 -0.38
C LEU A 49 7.83 1.05 -1.62
N PHE A 50 7.28 0.81 -2.80
CA PHE A 50 7.85 1.33 -4.05
C PHE A 50 7.93 2.86 -4.01
N PHE A 51 6.84 3.55 -3.68
CA PHE A 51 6.79 5.00 -3.60
C PHE A 51 7.74 5.56 -2.54
N THR A 52 7.74 4.97 -1.33
CA THR A 52 8.53 5.50 -0.21
C THR A 52 10.01 5.12 -0.26
N ASN A 53 10.33 3.90 -0.68
CA ASN A 53 11.72 3.45 -0.74
C ASN A 53 12.48 4.06 -1.92
N HIS A 54 11.80 4.36 -3.02
CA HIS A 54 12.47 4.84 -4.22
C HIS A 54 12.59 6.36 -4.29
N GLN A 55 11.70 7.12 -3.62
CA GLN A 55 11.68 8.57 -3.83
C GLN A 55 11.54 9.39 -2.55
N THR A 56 10.55 9.12 -1.72
CA THR A 56 10.10 10.12 -0.75
C THR A 56 10.54 9.86 0.69
N GLY A 57 10.96 8.64 1.00
CA GLY A 57 11.03 8.19 2.39
C GLY A 57 9.63 7.93 2.97
N GLN A 58 9.58 7.39 4.17
CA GLN A 58 8.31 7.02 4.84
C GLN A 58 7.84 8.13 5.80
N VAL A 59 8.77 8.89 6.33
CA VAL A 59 8.54 10.10 7.13
C VAL A 59 9.45 11.18 6.58
N GLN A 60 8.95 12.40 6.54
CA GLN A 60 9.73 13.57 6.15
C GLN A 60 9.74 14.60 7.27
N VAL A 61 10.89 15.23 7.47
CA VAL A 61 11.05 16.36 8.38
C VAL A 61 11.42 17.58 7.55
N HIS A 62 10.69 18.66 7.76
CA HIS A 62 10.83 19.94 7.08
C HIS A 62 10.81 21.09 8.08
N LYS A 63 11.18 22.26 7.66
CA LYS A 63 10.83 23.48 8.38
C LYS A 63 9.30 23.65 8.41
N ASP A 64 8.79 24.17 9.50
CA ASP A 64 7.35 24.37 9.66
C ASP A 64 6.77 25.24 8.53
N GLY A 65 5.63 24.78 7.95
CA GLY A 65 4.97 25.42 6.80
C GLY A 65 5.54 25.09 5.42
N TYR A 66 6.68 24.39 5.31
CA TYR A 66 7.33 24.05 4.03
C TYR A 66 6.40 23.27 3.08
N LEU A 67 5.69 22.27 3.58
CA LEU A 67 4.82 21.43 2.74
C LEU A 67 3.62 22.21 2.15
N ASP A 68 3.18 23.28 2.80
CA ASP A 68 2.06 24.12 2.32
C ASP A 68 2.51 25.14 1.27
N ASN A 69 3.73 25.67 1.41
CA ASN A 69 4.29 26.67 0.50
C ASN A 69 5.81 26.53 0.41
N PRO A 70 6.33 25.56 -0.38
CA PRO A 70 7.76 25.31 -0.50
C PRO A 70 8.55 26.54 -0.96
N SER A 71 9.63 26.88 -0.24
CA SER A 71 10.52 27.98 -0.59
C SER A 71 11.97 27.60 -0.39
N ILE A 72 12.87 28.13 -1.23
CA ILE A 72 14.32 27.95 -1.12
C ILE A 72 14.88 28.45 0.24
N TYR A 73 14.13 29.32 0.93
CA TYR A 73 14.51 29.90 2.23
C TYR A 73 14.06 29.06 3.43
N ASP A 74 13.17 28.10 3.22
CA ASP A 74 12.64 27.26 4.29
C ASP A 74 13.50 26.02 4.50
N THR A 75 14.61 26.23 5.17
CA THR A 75 15.67 25.26 5.37
C THR A 75 15.75 24.76 6.82
N ILE A 76 16.27 23.55 6.97
CA ILE A 76 16.71 22.95 8.24
C ILE A 76 18.19 23.26 8.39
N ASP A 77 18.52 24.02 9.42
CA ASP A 77 19.90 24.35 9.78
C ASP A 77 20.54 23.17 10.55
N ASN A 78 21.85 22.99 10.40
CA ASN A 78 22.59 21.93 11.10
C ASN A 78 21.94 20.54 10.99
N TYR A 79 21.49 20.18 9.80
CA TYR A 79 20.71 18.96 9.50
C TYR A 79 21.36 17.67 10.03
N ASN A 80 22.70 17.62 10.15
CA ASN A 80 23.40 16.47 10.72
C ASN A 80 23.03 16.23 12.20
N SER A 81 22.97 17.29 13.00
CA SER A 81 22.56 17.18 14.41
C SER A 81 21.10 16.75 14.54
N VAL A 82 20.22 17.23 13.67
CA VAL A 82 18.82 16.81 13.61
C VAL A 82 18.71 15.33 13.17
N GLY A 83 19.49 14.93 12.16
CA GLY A 83 19.55 13.55 11.69
C GLY A 83 20.05 12.57 12.76
N GLU A 84 21.05 12.97 13.53
CA GLU A 84 21.51 12.16 14.69
C GLU A 84 20.41 12.01 15.75
N GLN A 85 19.66 13.06 16.06
CA GLN A 85 18.52 12.98 16.98
C GLN A 85 17.43 12.05 16.45
N ILE A 86 17.16 12.09 15.15
CA ILE A 86 16.21 11.19 14.48
C ILE A 86 16.70 9.74 14.54
N SER A 87 17.99 9.47 14.28
CA SER A 87 18.58 8.13 14.33
C SER A 87 18.50 7.48 15.72
N ASN A 88 18.41 8.26 16.77
CA ASN A 88 18.28 7.76 18.14
C ASN A 88 16.84 7.38 18.52
N GLN A 89 15.86 7.61 17.65
CA GLN A 89 14.48 7.19 17.89
C GLN A 89 14.30 5.70 17.58
N ASP A 90 13.44 5.05 18.34
CA ASP A 90 13.09 3.64 18.11
C ASP A 90 12.45 3.46 16.72
N ASN A 91 12.76 2.34 16.08
CA ASN A 91 12.20 1.97 14.76
C ASN A 91 12.58 2.87 13.57
N VAL A 92 13.56 3.77 13.72
CA VAL A 92 14.21 4.44 12.60
C VAL A 92 15.30 3.50 12.04
N ARG A 93 15.25 3.25 10.71
CA ARG A 93 16.24 2.43 9.99
C ARG A 93 17.41 3.28 9.49
N SER A 94 17.09 4.40 8.86
CA SER A 94 18.04 5.29 8.18
C SER A 94 17.38 6.62 7.86
N TRP A 95 18.21 7.60 7.49
CA TRP A 95 17.74 8.91 7.02
C TRP A 95 18.68 9.46 5.94
N ALA A 96 18.17 10.35 5.10
CA ALA A 96 18.92 11.05 4.07
C ALA A 96 18.48 12.51 3.95
N PRO A 97 19.44 13.46 3.86
CA PRO A 97 19.17 14.87 3.66
C PRO A 97 18.94 15.18 2.17
N ARG A 98 18.00 16.08 1.88
CA ARG A 98 17.70 16.49 0.51
C ARG A 98 17.48 17.98 0.38
N ILE A 99 17.87 18.53 -0.78
CA ILE A 99 17.62 19.91 -1.18
C ILE A 99 16.74 19.89 -2.42
N TYR A 100 15.75 20.76 -2.47
CA TYR A 100 14.86 20.93 -3.63
C TYR A 100 14.94 22.35 -4.15
N VAL A 101 15.33 22.53 -5.42
CA VAL A 101 15.41 23.86 -6.07
C VAL A 101 14.96 23.75 -7.53
N GLY A 102 14.40 24.83 -8.05
CA GLY A 102 14.07 24.92 -9.47
C GLY A 102 15.25 25.44 -10.29
N ALA A 103 15.46 24.89 -11.48
CA ALA A 103 16.49 25.36 -12.42
C ALA A 103 16.04 25.21 -13.88
N LEU A 104 16.75 25.87 -14.78
CA LEU A 104 16.70 25.66 -16.23
C LEU A 104 17.94 24.88 -16.64
N LEU A 105 17.74 23.73 -17.26
CA LEU A 105 18.82 22.95 -17.89
C LEU A 105 18.87 23.27 -19.39
N ALA A 106 20.06 23.40 -19.93
CA ALA A 106 20.26 23.61 -21.35
C ALA A 106 21.37 22.71 -21.89
N SER A 107 21.12 22.07 -23.04
CA SER A 107 22.10 21.27 -23.78
C SER A 107 22.65 22.07 -24.93
N ARG A 108 23.88 21.72 -25.32
CA ARG A 108 24.58 22.34 -26.44
C ARG A 108 24.88 21.30 -27.50
N ASP A 109 24.48 21.55 -28.75
CA ASP A 109 24.88 20.73 -29.88
C ASP A 109 26.33 20.99 -30.26
N GLU A 110 27.12 19.94 -30.49
CA GLU A 110 28.53 20.03 -30.87
C GLU A 110 28.80 20.70 -32.23
N GLY A 111 27.77 21.12 -32.96
CA GLY A 111 27.87 21.75 -34.28
C GLY A 111 27.50 23.23 -34.36
N VAL A 112 27.08 23.85 -33.26
CA VAL A 112 26.56 25.22 -33.25
C VAL A 112 27.59 26.19 -32.65
N SER A 113 27.80 27.35 -33.27
CA SER A 113 28.72 28.38 -32.80
C SER A 113 28.45 28.85 -31.38
N ASP A 114 29.52 29.30 -30.71
CA ASP A 114 29.50 29.72 -29.28
C ASP A 114 28.28 30.56 -28.91
N GLY A 115 27.54 30.08 -27.89
CA GLY A 115 26.46 30.81 -27.24
C GLY A 115 25.03 30.42 -27.59
N ILE A 116 24.79 29.42 -28.47
CA ILE A 116 23.45 28.96 -28.81
C ILE A 116 23.21 27.59 -28.14
N TYR A 117 22.20 27.52 -27.27
CA TYR A 117 21.72 26.28 -26.71
C TYR A 117 20.63 25.71 -27.62
N SER A 118 20.69 24.40 -27.91
CA SER A 118 19.73 23.76 -28.83
C SER A 118 18.45 23.36 -28.14
N ASN A 119 18.54 22.83 -26.92
CA ASN A 119 17.40 22.40 -26.14
C ASN A 119 17.50 22.93 -24.73
N SER A 120 16.35 23.30 -24.15
CA SER A 120 16.26 23.71 -22.74
C SER A 120 14.99 23.21 -22.11
N ALA A 121 15.06 22.88 -20.83
CA ALA A 121 13.93 22.40 -20.05
C ALA A 121 14.02 22.90 -18.60
N ALA A 122 12.88 23.30 -18.04
CA ALA A 122 12.78 23.56 -16.62
C ALA A 122 12.83 22.22 -15.86
N ALA A 123 13.60 22.19 -14.78
CA ALA A 123 13.76 21.00 -13.97
C ALA A 123 13.78 21.33 -12.47
N ALA A 124 13.26 20.42 -11.67
CA ALA A 124 13.50 20.36 -10.24
C ALA A 124 14.86 19.68 -10.00
N VAL A 125 15.75 20.37 -9.35
CA VAL A 125 17.04 19.85 -8.91
C VAL A 125 16.87 19.27 -7.51
N ILE A 126 17.22 18.00 -7.36
CA ILE A 126 17.26 17.34 -6.06
C ILE A 126 18.72 17.11 -5.68
N GLY A 127 19.17 17.78 -4.62
CA GLY A 127 20.49 17.56 -4.03
C GLY A 127 20.43 16.39 -3.06
N ILE A 128 21.23 15.35 -3.28
CA ILE A 128 21.27 14.12 -2.47
C ILE A 128 22.69 13.84 -2.00
N ASP A 129 22.85 13.30 -0.80
CA ASP A 129 24.10 12.66 -0.39
C ASP A 129 24.10 11.23 -0.93
N PRO A 130 24.97 10.87 -1.88
CA PRO A 130 24.92 9.56 -2.53
C PRO A 130 25.07 8.39 -1.55
N VAL A 131 25.89 8.53 -0.52
CA VAL A 131 26.13 7.46 0.47
C VAL A 131 24.96 7.31 1.43
N MET A 132 24.43 8.43 1.91
CA MET A 132 23.27 8.41 2.81
C MET A 132 22.01 7.98 2.08
N GLU A 133 21.85 8.42 0.82
CA GLU A 133 20.70 8.04 -0.01
C GLU A 133 20.70 6.53 -0.30
N GLU A 134 21.84 5.95 -0.67
CA GLU A 134 21.97 4.50 -0.92
C GLU A 134 21.70 3.66 0.33
N ASN A 135 22.06 4.17 1.52
CA ASN A 135 21.74 3.50 2.79
C ASN A 135 20.28 3.68 3.21
N ALA A 136 19.64 4.75 2.78
CA ALA A 136 18.27 5.07 3.16
C ALA A 136 17.24 4.50 2.18
N THR A 137 17.49 4.62 0.89
CA THR A 137 16.52 4.29 -0.17
C THR A 137 17.12 3.34 -1.19
N ASP A 138 16.25 2.80 -2.04
CA ASP A 138 16.64 1.94 -3.17
C ASP A 138 16.88 2.78 -4.44
N PHE A 139 17.28 4.05 -4.28
CA PHE A 139 17.45 5.01 -5.40
C PHE A 139 18.44 4.54 -6.47
N SER A 140 19.53 3.88 -6.08
CA SER A 140 20.54 3.37 -7.01
C SER A 140 19.99 2.35 -8.00
N GLU A 141 18.92 1.60 -7.64
CA GLU A 141 18.26 0.64 -8.53
C GLU A 141 17.48 1.30 -9.68
N GLN A 142 17.21 2.60 -9.57
CA GLN A 142 16.49 3.37 -10.60
C GLN A 142 17.39 3.85 -11.72
N ILE A 143 18.71 3.73 -11.60
CA ILE A 143 19.66 4.13 -12.65
C ILE A 143 19.62 3.10 -13.75
N ILE A 144 19.09 3.51 -14.92
CA ILE A 144 18.93 2.63 -16.09
C ILE A 144 20.14 2.69 -17.05
N GLU A 145 20.89 3.80 -17.03
CA GLU A 145 22.10 4.00 -17.83
C GLU A 145 23.12 4.80 -17.02
N GLY A 146 24.41 4.49 -17.17
CA GLY A 146 25.51 5.16 -16.47
C GLY A 146 25.71 4.66 -15.04
N GLU A 147 26.14 5.54 -14.16
CA GLU A 147 26.53 5.22 -12.79
C GLU A 147 25.99 6.26 -11.79
N MET A 148 25.94 5.89 -10.52
CA MET A 148 25.58 6.78 -9.41
C MET A 148 26.55 7.97 -9.29
N LEU A 149 26.09 9.07 -8.71
CA LEU A 149 26.94 10.22 -8.35
C LEU A 149 28.03 9.77 -7.39
N THR A 150 29.24 10.30 -7.60
CA THR A 150 30.37 10.01 -6.73
C THR A 150 30.66 11.18 -5.79
N VAL A 151 31.03 10.87 -4.55
CA VAL A 151 31.55 11.87 -3.62
C VAL A 151 33.04 12.02 -3.87
N SER A 152 33.54 13.25 -3.95
CA SER A 152 35.00 13.47 -4.06
C SER A 152 35.68 13.11 -2.75
N GLU A 153 36.51 12.07 -2.74
CA GLU A 153 37.32 11.68 -1.57
C GLU A 153 38.41 12.71 -1.20
N ALA A 154 38.69 13.64 -2.09
CA ALA A 154 39.74 14.60 -1.92
C ALA A 154 39.25 15.86 -1.22
N ASP A 155 39.38 15.86 0.09
CA ASP A 155 39.28 17.02 0.97
C ASP A 155 37.85 17.44 1.38
N SER A 156 37.63 17.51 2.67
CA SER A 156 36.41 17.89 3.40
C SER A 156 35.96 19.34 3.21
N SER A 157 36.39 20.01 2.16
CA SER A 157 35.96 21.35 1.78
C SER A 157 35.32 21.34 0.39
N LEU A 158 33.96 21.21 0.34
CA LEU A 158 33.05 21.72 -0.68
C LEU A 158 33.59 21.73 -2.13
N ARG A 159 34.11 20.61 -2.66
CA ARG A 159 34.44 20.52 -4.08
C ARG A 159 33.31 19.86 -4.85
N ALA A 160 32.63 20.68 -5.62
CA ALA A 160 31.64 20.26 -6.59
C ALA A 160 32.23 19.20 -7.53
N THR A 161 31.52 18.07 -7.70
CA THR A 161 31.92 17.00 -8.59
C THR A 161 31.62 17.33 -10.07
N GLY A 162 30.70 18.27 -10.28
CA GLY A 162 30.25 18.64 -11.64
C GLY A 162 29.48 17.51 -12.35
N GLN A 163 28.88 16.60 -11.62
CA GLN A 163 28.10 15.46 -12.11
C GLN A 163 26.59 15.69 -11.92
N ILE A 164 25.80 15.20 -12.89
CA ILE A 164 24.33 15.25 -12.84
C ILE A 164 23.73 13.92 -13.28
N LEU A 165 22.65 13.48 -12.60
CA LEU A 165 21.75 12.45 -13.11
C LEU A 165 20.51 13.12 -13.68
N LEU A 166 20.00 12.61 -14.79
CA LEU A 166 18.79 13.10 -15.44
C LEU A 166 17.67 12.08 -15.35
N GLY A 167 16.46 12.54 -15.12
CA GLY A 167 15.29 11.71 -15.34
C GLY A 167 15.18 11.32 -16.82
N LYS A 168 14.75 10.10 -17.10
CA LYS A 168 14.71 9.50 -18.44
C LYS A 168 14.02 10.39 -19.47
N GLN A 169 12.87 10.96 -19.15
CA GLN A 169 12.12 11.81 -20.07
C GLN A 169 12.78 13.18 -20.25
N LEU A 170 13.42 13.70 -19.19
CA LEU A 170 14.18 14.94 -19.23
C LEU A 170 15.42 14.79 -20.14
N ALA A 171 16.13 13.67 -20.06
CA ALA A 171 17.24 13.35 -20.95
C ALA A 171 16.81 13.34 -22.43
N VAL A 172 15.67 12.73 -22.73
CA VAL A 172 15.08 12.73 -24.10
C VAL A 172 14.75 14.16 -24.55
N MET A 173 14.14 15.00 -23.69
CA MET A 173 13.78 16.39 -24.02
C MET A 173 15.00 17.27 -24.31
N LEU A 174 16.07 17.02 -23.55
CA LEU A 174 17.33 17.76 -23.71
C LEU A 174 18.23 17.17 -24.84
N ASN A 175 17.84 16.04 -25.44
CA ASN A 175 18.66 15.25 -26.36
C ASN A 175 20.05 14.98 -25.77
N ALA A 176 20.08 14.55 -24.49
CA ALA A 176 21.32 14.35 -23.74
C ALA A 176 21.48 12.87 -23.36
N SER A 177 22.72 12.41 -23.51
CA SER A 177 23.16 11.05 -23.18
C SER A 177 24.21 11.04 -22.07
N VAL A 178 24.53 9.88 -21.53
CA VAL A 178 25.62 9.74 -20.55
C VAL A 178 26.95 10.19 -21.16
N GLY A 179 27.67 11.07 -20.46
CA GLY A 179 28.88 11.69 -20.89
C GLY A 179 28.73 13.10 -21.49
N ASP A 180 27.53 13.48 -21.92
CA ASP A 180 27.26 14.83 -22.43
C ASP A 180 27.37 15.89 -21.32
N SER A 181 27.50 17.14 -21.74
CA SER A 181 27.59 18.28 -20.83
C SER A 181 26.38 19.19 -20.96
N LEU A 182 25.78 19.52 -19.82
CA LEU A 182 24.66 20.44 -19.69
C LEU A 182 25.07 21.67 -18.88
N VAL A 183 24.38 22.78 -19.12
CA VAL A 183 24.51 23.97 -18.27
C VAL A 183 23.22 24.13 -17.49
N LEU A 184 23.36 24.30 -16.18
CA LEU A 184 22.27 24.57 -15.25
C LEU A 184 22.28 26.08 -14.96
N PHE A 185 21.10 26.69 -15.04
CA PHE A 185 20.87 28.11 -14.71
C PHE A 185 19.80 28.22 -13.67
N SER A 186 20.07 28.98 -12.62
CA SER A 186 19.10 29.27 -11.56
C SER A 186 19.47 30.56 -10.80
N GLN A 187 18.79 30.83 -9.72
CA GLN A 187 19.12 31.84 -8.74
C GLN A 187 19.37 31.19 -7.39
N ALA A 188 20.49 31.53 -6.77
CA ALA A 188 20.84 31.06 -5.43
C ALA A 188 20.05 31.77 -4.33
N ALA A 189 20.04 31.21 -3.11
CA ALA A 189 19.33 31.78 -1.97
C ALA A 189 19.82 33.15 -1.54
N ASP A 190 21.06 33.52 -1.82
CA ASP A 190 21.63 34.85 -1.60
C ASP A 190 21.29 35.88 -2.69
N GLY A 191 20.51 35.46 -3.71
CA GLY A 191 20.13 36.29 -4.86
C GLY A 191 21.15 36.32 -5.98
N SER A 192 22.32 35.68 -5.86
CA SER A 192 23.33 35.58 -6.91
C SER A 192 22.84 34.67 -8.06
N GLY A 193 23.42 34.84 -9.25
CA GLY A 193 23.20 33.91 -10.34
C GLY A 193 23.90 32.56 -10.05
N ALA A 194 23.14 31.49 -10.22
CA ALA A 194 23.60 30.13 -10.06
C ALA A 194 23.72 29.50 -11.45
N ASP A 195 24.93 29.51 -12.05
CA ASP A 195 25.18 28.84 -13.31
C ASP A 195 26.41 27.94 -13.24
N ARG A 196 26.27 26.73 -13.75
CA ARG A 196 27.36 25.76 -13.77
C ARG A 196 27.17 24.71 -14.86
N LYS A 197 28.30 24.21 -15.38
CA LYS A 197 28.34 23.08 -16.31
C LYS A 197 28.45 21.77 -15.54
N TYR A 198 27.64 20.80 -15.92
CA TYR A 198 27.59 19.44 -15.34
C TYR A 198 27.76 18.39 -16.43
N ALA A 199 28.49 17.32 -16.14
CA ALA A 199 28.56 16.13 -16.99
C ALA A 199 27.45 15.14 -16.58
N VAL A 200 26.71 14.62 -17.55
CA VAL A 200 25.69 13.60 -17.34
C VAL A 200 26.36 12.30 -16.95
N ARG A 201 26.17 11.87 -15.69
CA ARG A 201 26.75 10.65 -15.11
C ARG A 201 25.87 9.45 -15.33
N GLY A 202 24.56 9.65 -15.34
CA GLY A 202 23.59 8.57 -15.54
C GLY A 202 22.17 9.09 -15.79
N ILE A 203 21.31 8.15 -16.17
CA ILE A 203 19.89 8.38 -16.45
C ILE A 203 19.07 7.55 -15.46
N VAL A 204 18.10 8.19 -14.82
CA VAL A 204 17.22 7.61 -13.79
C VAL A 204 15.83 7.40 -14.35
N SER A 205 15.22 6.28 -14.06
CA SER A 205 13.80 6.03 -14.31
C SER A 205 13.10 5.64 -13.01
N THR A 206 12.33 6.58 -12.49
CA THR A 206 11.63 6.42 -11.20
C THR A 206 10.35 5.60 -11.30
N GLY A 207 9.94 5.22 -12.51
CA GLY A 207 8.64 4.61 -12.78
C GLY A 207 7.49 5.63 -12.85
N ASN A 208 7.77 6.91 -12.58
CA ASN A 208 6.84 8.02 -12.75
C ASN A 208 7.30 8.92 -13.90
N ASN A 209 6.57 8.90 -15.01
CA ASN A 209 6.94 9.65 -16.20
C ASN A 209 6.96 11.17 -15.99
N GLU A 210 6.15 11.71 -15.09
CA GLU A 210 6.11 13.15 -14.80
C GLU A 210 7.34 13.57 -13.99
N VAL A 211 7.72 12.78 -12.98
CA VAL A 211 8.95 12.97 -12.22
C VAL A 211 10.16 12.83 -13.13
N ASP A 212 10.23 11.78 -13.94
CA ASP A 212 11.32 11.54 -14.91
C ASP A 212 11.45 12.66 -15.94
N ARG A 213 10.37 13.41 -16.18
CA ARG A 213 10.36 14.54 -17.14
C ARG A 213 10.85 15.84 -16.55
N THR A 214 10.72 16.01 -15.24
CA THR A 214 10.94 17.31 -14.57
C THR A 214 12.06 17.30 -13.55
N THR A 215 12.76 16.17 -13.35
CA THR A 215 13.71 16.04 -12.25
C THR A 215 15.11 15.70 -12.70
N CYS A 216 16.09 16.32 -12.04
CA CYS A 216 17.50 15.94 -12.12
C CYS A 216 18.11 15.91 -10.71
N TYR A 217 19.23 15.20 -10.56
CA TYR A 217 19.87 14.98 -9.28
C TYR A 217 21.31 15.45 -9.32
N LEU A 218 21.73 16.17 -8.29
CA LEU A 218 23.09 16.60 -8.02
C LEU A 218 23.57 16.02 -6.68
N THR A 219 24.87 16.05 -6.42
CA THR A 219 25.33 15.78 -5.06
C THR A 219 24.86 16.88 -4.11
N LEU A 220 24.64 16.54 -2.86
CA LEU A 220 24.24 17.49 -1.82
C LEU A 220 25.26 18.65 -1.74
N ALA A 221 26.56 18.33 -1.77
CA ALA A 221 27.63 19.31 -1.74
C ALA A 221 27.61 20.28 -2.94
N ASP A 222 27.41 19.76 -4.16
CA ASP A 222 27.24 20.59 -5.37
C ASP A 222 26.04 21.53 -5.24
N THR A 223 24.94 21.02 -4.74
CA THR A 223 23.70 21.80 -4.58
C THR A 223 23.85 22.85 -3.50
N GLN A 224 24.43 22.51 -2.35
CA GLN A 224 24.71 23.48 -1.28
C GLN A 224 25.62 24.62 -1.75
N LEU A 225 26.67 24.30 -2.49
CA LEU A 225 27.61 25.29 -3.03
C LEU A 225 26.93 26.18 -4.08
N LEU A 226 26.21 25.58 -5.07
CA LEU A 226 25.61 26.32 -6.19
C LEU A 226 24.50 27.26 -5.71
N PHE A 227 23.73 26.85 -4.70
CA PHE A 227 22.56 27.60 -4.24
C PHE A 227 22.78 28.38 -2.95
N ALA A 228 24.04 28.50 -2.47
CA ALA A 228 24.40 29.18 -1.21
C ALA A 228 23.62 28.66 0.02
N LEU A 229 23.53 27.33 0.14
CA LEU A 229 22.81 26.63 1.19
C LEU A 229 23.73 25.84 2.11
N GLU A 230 24.92 26.35 2.42
CA GLU A 230 25.90 25.63 3.23
C GLU A 230 25.30 25.14 4.54
N ASN A 231 25.49 23.84 4.84
CA ASN A 231 25.00 23.13 6.03
C ASN A 231 23.47 23.24 6.25
N ARG A 232 22.72 23.47 5.17
CA ARG A 232 21.25 23.56 5.20
C ARG A 232 20.64 22.59 4.18
N VAL A 233 19.45 22.07 4.52
CA VAL A 233 18.66 21.20 3.65
C VAL A 233 17.17 21.58 3.75
N HIS A 234 16.36 21.16 2.79
CA HIS A 234 14.92 21.38 2.83
C HIS A 234 14.17 20.23 3.48
N GLU A 235 14.72 19.02 3.37
CA GLU A 235 14.08 17.80 3.80
C GLU A 235 15.09 16.85 4.45
N ILE A 236 14.64 16.14 5.49
CA ILE A 236 15.26 14.92 5.96
C ILE A 236 14.27 13.79 5.72
N ALA A 237 14.56 12.94 4.74
CA ALA A 237 13.78 11.74 4.46
C ALA A 237 14.18 10.64 5.46
N VAL A 238 13.19 10.01 6.10
CA VAL A 238 13.41 8.99 7.12
C VAL A 238 12.75 7.69 6.72
N MET A 239 13.48 6.60 6.88
CA MET A 239 13.00 5.24 6.67
C MET A 239 12.80 4.54 8.01
N THR A 240 11.65 3.88 8.15
CA THR A 240 11.31 3.11 9.35
C THR A 240 11.56 1.63 9.16
N THR A 241 11.65 0.88 10.24
CA THR A 241 11.79 -0.59 10.20
C THR A 241 10.50 -1.28 9.76
N SER A 242 9.34 -0.62 9.90
CA SER A 242 8.03 -1.17 9.55
C SER A 242 7.04 -0.09 9.13
N LEU A 243 6.35 -0.27 8.00
CA LEU A 243 5.27 0.61 7.54
C LEU A 243 4.13 0.78 8.55
N ARG A 244 3.92 -0.19 9.45
CA ARG A 244 2.86 -0.13 10.47
C ARG A 244 3.15 0.87 11.57
N GLU A 245 4.42 1.19 11.78
CA GLU A 245 4.87 2.08 12.86
C GLU A 245 5.17 3.50 12.39
N VAL A 246 5.01 3.79 11.09
CA VAL A 246 5.32 5.10 10.49
C VAL A 246 4.66 6.26 11.23
N ASP A 247 3.39 6.16 11.59
CA ASP A 247 2.69 7.25 12.29
C ASP A 247 3.21 7.44 13.73
N LYS A 248 3.62 6.34 14.41
CA LYS A 248 4.21 6.39 15.74
C LYS A 248 5.58 7.04 15.68
N VAL A 249 6.44 6.60 14.74
CA VAL A 249 7.77 7.17 14.53
C VAL A 249 7.67 8.65 14.14
N ALA A 250 6.74 9.03 13.27
CA ALA A 250 6.51 10.43 12.91
C ALA A 250 6.13 11.28 14.15
N ALA A 251 5.30 10.76 15.04
CA ALA A 251 4.94 11.45 16.28
C ALA A 251 6.12 11.57 17.25
N GLU A 252 6.95 10.54 17.39
CA GLU A 252 8.17 10.53 18.24
C GLU A 252 9.20 11.55 17.71
N ILE A 253 9.44 11.57 16.39
CA ILE A 253 10.32 12.55 15.75
C ILE A 253 9.76 13.97 15.94
N SER A 254 8.45 14.18 15.73
CA SER A 254 7.82 15.49 15.94
C SER A 254 8.05 16.02 17.35
N LEU A 255 7.90 15.18 18.37
CA LEU A 255 8.17 15.58 19.76
C LEU A 255 9.65 15.91 20.01
N ALA A 256 10.57 15.19 19.35
CA ALA A 256 12.01 15.44 19.49
C ALA A 256 12.46 16.73 18.77
N THR A 257 11.76 17.13 17.71
CA THR A 257 12.13 18.27 16.84
C THR A 257 11.27 19.53 17.04
N ASP A 258 10.22 19.46 17.86
CA ASP A 258 9.28 20.58 18.12
C ASP A 258 9.99 21.86 18.62
N SER A 259 11.01 21.71 19.44
CA SER A 259 11.79 22.84 19.99
C SER A 259 12.61 23.62 18.93
N VAL A 260 12.75 23.08 17.72
CA VAL A 260 13.60 23.65 16.64
C VAL A 260 12.74 24.26 15.51
N GLY A 261 11.41 24.25 15.64
CA GLY A 261 10.48 24.79 14.62
C GLY A 261 10.42 23.94 13.34
N LEU A 262 10.53 22.63 13.52
CA LEU A 262 10.41 21.65 12.42
C LEU A 262 9.08 20.92 12.47
N SER A 263 8.54 20.61 11.32
CA SER A 263 7.34 19.80 11.16
C SER A 263 7.71 18.42 10.62
N THR A 264 7.02 17.41 11.13
CA THR A 264 7.20 16.02 10.73
C THR A 264 5.94 15.50 10.08
N ALA A 265 6.05 14.92 8.91
CA ALA A 265 4.92 14.37 8.16
C ALA A 265 5.17 12.91 7.77
N SER A 266 4.21 12.03 8.05
CA SER A 266 4.22 10.68 7.46
C SER A 266 3.80 10.74 5.99
N TRP A 267 4.11 9.71 5.22
CA TRP A 267 3.72 9.61 3.81
C TRP A 267 2.21 9.82 3.59
N LYS A 268 1.38 9.55 4.57
CA LYS A 268 -0.07 9.78 4.53
C LYS A 268 -0.44 11.26 4.48
N ILE A 269 0.45 12.13 4.95
CA ILE A 269 0.24 13.59 5.00
C ILE A 269 0.83 14.23 3.75
N PHE A 270 2.10 13.99 3.43
CA PHE A 270 2.73 14.61 2.27
C PHE A 270 2.26 14.01 0.93
N ALA A 271 1.85 12.73 0.89
CA ALA A 271 1.24 12.08 -0.26
C ALA A 271 -0.28 11.91 -0.09
N LYS A 272 -0.98 12.94 0.39
CA LYS A 272 -2.41 12.89 0.74
C LYS A 272 -3.31 12.43 -0.40
N GLU A 273 -3.01 12.78 -1.64
CA GLU A 273 -3.80 12.36 -2.81
C GLU A 273 -3.65 10.87 -3.08
N PHE A 274 -2.42 10.36 -3.02
CA PHE A 274 -2.14 8.93 -3.11
C PHE A 274 -2.84 8.15 -1.99
N TYR A 275 -2.73 8.63 -0.75
CA TYR A 275 -3.41 8.02 0.41
C TYR A 275 -4.94 8.08 0.29
N ALA A 276 -5.51 9.19 -0.21
CA ALA A 276 -6.96 9.33 -0.41
C ALA A 276 -7.47 8.35 -1.48
N GLY A 277 -6.72 8.15 -2.56
CA GLY A 277 -7.01 7.14 -3.57
C GLY A 277 -7.05 5.73 -2.98
N MET A 278 -6.01 5.34 -2.24
CA MET A 278 -5.97 4.04 -1.56
C MET A 278 -7.15 3.86 -0.58
N LYS A 279 -7.56 4.92 0.12
CA LYS A 279 -8.70 4.88 1.05
C LYS A 279 -10.04 4.72 0.33
N ALA A 280 -10.16 5.30 -0.86
CA ALA A 280 -11.34 5.12 -1.72
C ALA A 280 -11.43 3.66 -2.19
N ASP A 281 -10.34 3.08 -2.65
CA ASP A 281 -10.27 1.69 -3.09
C ASP A 281 -10.53 0.70 -1.95
N GLU A 282 -10.00 0.98 -0.75
CA GLU A 282 -10.32 0.19 0.46
C GLU A 282 -11.83 0.20 0.74
N THR A 283 -12.47 1.35 0.54
CA THR A 283 -13.93 1.49 0.71
C THR A 283 -14.69 0.71 -0.35
N GLN A 284 -14.24 0.76 -1.60
CA GLN A 284 -14.81 -0.02 -2.70
C GLN A 284 -14.69 -1.53 -2.42
N LEU A 285 -13.53 -1.99 -1.93
CA LEU A 285 -13.35 -3.39 -1.53
C LEU A 285 -14.34 -3.79 -0.44
N LYS A 286 -14.54 -2.98 0.59
CA LYS A 286 -15.52 -3.26 1.68
C LYS A 286 -16.92 -3.43 1.12
N ILE A 287 -17.32 -2.61 0.15
CA ILE A 287 -18.62 -2.73 -0.53
C ILE A 287 -18.67 -4.05 -1.32
N MET A 288 -17.63 -4.38 -2.06
CA MET A 288 -17.55 -5.64 -2.83
C MET A 288 -17.63 -6.86 -1.90
N LEU A 289 -16.90 -6.86 -0.79
CA LEU A 289 -16.98 -7.92 0.22
C LEU A 289 -18.38 -8.05 0.82
N ALA A 290 -19.06 -6.92 1.10
CA ALA A 290 -20.44 -6.94 1.59
C ALA A 290 -21.40 -7.58 0.56
N ILE A 291 -21.21 -7.33 -0.74
CA ILE A 291 -21.98 -7.95 -1.82
C ILE A 291 -21.70 -9.46 -1.89
N ILE A 292 -20.43 -9.88 -1.84
CA ILE A 292 -20.05 -11.31 -1.84
C ILE A 292 -20.69 -12.03 -0.66
N ILE A 293 -20.62 -11.45 0.54
CA ILE A 293 -21.24 -11.99 1.76
C ILE A 293 -22.76 -12.05 1.60
N GLY A 294 -23.38 -11.02 1.01
CA GLY A 294 -24.83 -10.97 0.75
C GLY A 294 -25.30 -12.08 -0.18
N VAL A 295 -24.57 -12.30 -1.28
CA VAL A 295 -24.87 -13.40 -2.22
C VAL A 295 -24.71 -14.76 -1.56
N ALA A 296 -23.62 -14.96 -0.81
CA ALA A 296 -23.44 -16.19 -0.04
C ALA A 296 -24.56 -16.39 0.99
N ALA A 297 -24.99 -15.34 1.68
CA ALA A 297 -26.08 -15.36 2.65
C ALA A 297 -27.42 -15.82 2.02
N LEU A 298 -27.74 -15.31 0.82
CA LEU A 298 -28.94 -15.74 0.08
C LEU A 298 -28.88 -17.21 -0.30
N GLY A 299 -27.73 -17.72 -0.73
CA GLY A 299 -27.52 -19.14 -1.00
C GLY A 299 -27.75 -20.01 0.23
N VAL A 300 -27.18 -19.60 1.36
CA VAL A 300 -27.37 -20.29 2.67
C VAL A 300 -28.83 -20.24 3.11
N LEU A 301 -29.48 -19.08 3.03
CA LEU A 301 -30.88 -18.90 3.38
C LEU A 301 -31.78 -19.87 2.58
N ASN A 302 -31.61 -19.88 1.26
CA ASN A 302 -32.40 -20.76 0.39
C ASN A 302 -32.23 -22.24 0.78
N THR A 303 -31.00 -22.66 1.01
CA THR A 303 -30.70 -24.07 1.36
C THR A 303 -31.26 -24.45 2.73
N ILE A 304 -31.11 -23.60 3.75
CA ILE A 304 -31.64 -23.88 5.09
C ILE A 304 -33.17 -23.81 5.10
N LEU A 305 -33.76 -22.87 4.36
CA LEU A 305 -35.22 -22.77 4.23
C LEU A 305 -35.80 -24.07 3.65
N MET A 306 -35.20 -24.55 2.57
CA MET A 306 -35.64 -25.80 1.94
C MET A 306 -35.46 -27.02 2.86
N MET A 307 -34.33 -27.08 3.59
CA MET A 307 -34.09 -28.11 4.60
C MET A 307 -35.17 -28.11 5.67
N VAL A 308 -35.57 -26.95 6.17
CA VAL A 308 -36.61 -26.78 7.18
C VAL A 308 -37.98 -27.22 6.63
N LEU A 309 -38.31 -26.85 5.38
CA LEU A 309 -39.59 -27.23 4.76
C LEU A 309 -39.72 -28.74 4.59
N GLU A 310 -38.67 -29.43 4.12
CA GLU A 310 -38.69 -30.90 3.98
C GLU A 310 -38.78 -31.64 5.30
N ARG A 311 -38.20 -31.12 6.36
CA ARG A 311 -38.20 -31.73 7.70
C ARG A 311 -39.34 -31.21 8.58
N ARG A 312 -40.33 -30.51 8.01
CA ARG A 312 -41.44 -29.92 8.75
C ARG A 312 -42.23 -30.95 9.56
N ARG A 313 -42.41 -32.14 9.02
CA ARG A 313 -43.08 -33.26 9.73
C ARG A 313 -42.28 -33.79 10.91
N GLU A 314 -40.93 -33.90 10.77
CA GLU A 314 -40.03 -34.29 11.85
C GLU A 314 -40.12 -33.29 13.03
N PHE A 315 -40.14 -31.98 12.73
CA PHE A 315 -40.26 -30.92 13.73
C PHE A 315 -41.66 -30.95 14.42
N GLY A 316 -42.71 -31.29 13.67
CA GLY A 316 -44.05 -31.49 14.22
C GLY A 316 -44.09 -32.63 15.23
N VAL A 317 -43.48 -33.79 14.92
CA VAL A 317 -43.38 -34.94 15.83
C VAL A 317 -42.55 -34.56 17.07
N MET A 318 -41.40 -33.90 16.91
CA MET A 318 -40.59 -33.47 18.04
C MET A 318 -41.36 -32.55 19.02
N LYS A 319 -42.19 -31.67 18.49
CA LYS A 319 -43.06 -30.82 19.31
C LYS A 319 -44.17 -31.61 20.03
N ALA A 320 -44.78 -32.55 19.33
CA ALA A 320 -45.82 -33.39 19.90
C ALA A 320 -45.31 -34.22 21.11
N ILE A 321 -44.05 -34.64 21.10
CA ILE A 321 -43.37 -35.32 22.22
C ILE A 321 -42.74 -34.36 23.25
N GLY A 322 -43.03 -33.02 23.19
CA GLY A 322 -42.68 -32.03 24.20
C GLY A 322 -41.35 -31.28 23.98
N THR A 323 -40.71 -31.34 22.79
CA THR A 323 -39.52 -30.57 22.52
C THR A 323 -39.83 -29.07 22.51
N LYS A 324 -39.11 -28.27 23.30
CA LYS A 324 -39.28 -26.82 23.40
C LYS A 324 -38.91 -26.14 22.06
N PRO A 325 -39.65 -25.11 21.60
CA PRO A 325 -39.36 -24.37 20.38
C PRO A 325 -37.92 -23.85 20.30
N LYS A 326 -37.38 -23.34 21.41
CA LYS A 326 -35.99 -22.88 21.54
C LYS A 326 -34.95 -23.96 21.20
N SER A 327 -35.27 -25.23 21.49
CA SER A 327 -34.37 -26.36 21.19
C SER A 327 -34.33 -26.67 19.70
N ILE A 328 -35.44 -26.48 18.98
CA ILE A 328 -35.50 -26.61 17.50
C ILE A 328 -34.66 -25.49 16.86
N VAL A 329 -34.83 -24.23 17.30
CA VAL A 329 -34.02 -23.12 16.81
C VAL A 329 -32.54 -23.40 17.02
N ARG A 330 -32.14 -23.76 18.25
CA ARG A 330 -30.73 -24.06 18.57
C ARG A 330 -30.18 -25.21 17.72
N MET A 331 -30.96 -26.21 17.40
CA MET A 331 -30.55 -27.33 16.56
C MET A 331 -30.24 -26.86 15.12
N ILE A 332 -31.16 -26.08 14.51
CA ILE A 332 -30.98 -25.57 13.14
C ILE A 332 -29.79 -24.61 13.04
N VAL A 333 -29.65 -23.70 14.02
CA VAL A 333 -28.48 -22.77 14.06
C VAL A 333 -27.17 -23.54 14.27
N LEU A 334 -27.17 -24.60 15.09
CA LEU A 334 -25.99 -25.46 15.25
C LEU A 334 -25.65 -26.21 13.94
N GLU A 335 -26.65 -26.74 13.21
CA GLU A 335 -26.43 -27.36 11.92
C GLU A 335 -25.77 -26.35 10.92
N ALA A 336 -26.27 -25.10 10.84
CA ALA A 336 -25.71 -24.05 10.02
C ALA A 336 -24.26 -23.69 10.41
N ASN A 337 -24.00 -23.56 11.71
CA ASN A 337 -22.66 -23.23 12.20
C ASN A 337 -21.65 -24.35 11.99
N VAL A 338 -22.06 -25.61 12.08
CA VAL A 338 -21.17 -26.75 11.75
C VAL A 338 -20.81 -26.73 10.26
N MET A 339 -21.80 -26.48 9.37
CA MET A 339 -21.52 -26.29 7.95
C MET A 339 -20.61 -25.09 7.69
N GLY A 340 -20.82 -23.97 8.39
CA GLY A 340 -19.95 -22.79 8.35
C GLY A 340 -18.52 -23.11 8.79
N LEU A 341 -18.34 -23.84 9.87
CA LEU A 341 -17.02 -24.26 10.36
C LEU A 341 -16.28 -25.14 9.34
N VAL A 342 -16.97 -26.12 8.76
CA VAL A 342 -16.40 -26.97 7.69
C VAL A 342 -15.99 -26.10 6.49
N SER A 343 -16.83 -25.11 6.12
CA SER A 343 -16.55 -24.20 5.03
C SER A 343 -15.34 -23.31 5.32
N VAL A 344 -15.17 -22.83 6.54
CA VAL A 344 -13.99 -22.07 6.99
C VAL A 344 -12.73 -22.93 6.88
N LEU A 345 -12.75 -24.18 7.33
CA LEU A 345 -11.59 -25.06 7.24
C LEU A 345 -11.19 -25.37 5.79
N LEU A 346 -12.16 -25.73 4.95
CA LEU A 346 -11.91 -25.97 3.53
C LEU A 346 -11.48 -24.69 2.80
N GLY A 347 -12.14 -23.58 3.10
CA GLY A 347 -11.84 -22.27 2.55
C GLY A 347 -10.44 -21.79 2.92
N SER A 348 -10.02 -22.00 4.17
CA SER A 348 -8.67 -21.64 4.60
C SER A 348 -7.59 -22.41 3.84
N VAL A 349 -7.77 -23.70 3.61
CA VAL A 349 -6.82 -24.49 2.81
C VAL A 349 -6.77 -24.01 1.36
N LEU A 350 -7.93 -23.83 0.73
CA LEU A 350 -7.98 -23.41 -0.67
C LEU A 350 -7.46 -21.98 -0.88
N SER A 351 -7.80 -21.07 0.02
CA SER A 351 -7.31 -19.68 -0.06
C SER A 351 -5.80 -19.59 0.21
N THR A 352 -5.25 -20.42 1.11
CA THR A 352 -3.79 -20.47 1.31
C THR A 352 -3.07 -20.88 0.03
N ILE A 353 -3.56 -21.90 -0.65
CA ILE A 353 -2.98 -22.33 -1.94
C ILE A 353 -3.08 -21.19 -2.98
N GLY A 354 -4.24 -20.55 -3.08
CA GLY A 354 -4.44 -19.43 -4.00
C GLY A 354 -3.56 -18.22 -3.67
N LEU A 355 -3.44 -17.87 -2.39
CA LEU A 355 -2.58 -16.76 -1.93
C LEU A 355 -1.10 -17.05 -2.15
N LEU A 356 -0.63 -18.28 -1.94
CA LEU A 356 0.75 -18.67 -2.22
C LEU A 356 1.06 -18.53 -3.73
N ILE A 357 0.16 -18.97 -4.60
CA ILE A 357 0.34 -18.81 -6.05
C ILE A 357 0.40 -17.32 -6.42
N LEU A 358 -0.50 -16.50 -5.87
CA LEU A 358 -0.52 -15.06 -6.15
C LEU A 358 0.65 -14.29 -5.51
N SER A 359 1.22 -14.78 -4.41
CA SER A 359 2.38 -14.14 -3.77
C SER A 359 3.70 -14.48 -4.47
N GLU A 360 3.81 -15.66 -5.11
CA GLU A 360 5.02 -16.08 -5.80
C GLU A 360 5.07 -15.66 -7.28
N HIS A 361 3.93 -15.69 -7.96
CA HIS A 361 3.87 -15.43 -9.40
C HIS A 361 3.33 -14.04 -9.74
N GLY A 362 2.74 -13.34 -8.76
CA GLY A 362 2.06 -12.06 -9.00
C GLY A 362 0.88 -12.17 -9.98
N MET A 363 0.26 -11.04 -10.23
CA MET A 363 -0.72 -10.85 -11.30
C MET A 363 -0.16 -9.82 -12.26
N ILE A 364 0.14 -10.23 -13.48
CA ILE A 364 0.60 -9.33 -14.55
C ILE A 364 -0.62 -8.53 -15.02
N LEU A 365 -0.48 -7.20 -15.01
CA LEU A 365 -1.49 -6.25 -15.48
C LEU A 365 -1.22 -5.90 -16.93
N ASP A 366 -2.21 -6.17 -17.81
CA ASP A 366 -2.17 -5.76 -19.20
C ASP A 366 -3.53 -5.15 -19.61
N PRO A 367 -3.61 -3.81 -19.83
CA PRO A 367 -2.54 -2.82 -19.77
C PRO A 367 -2.01 -2.59 -18.33
N PRO A 368 -0.77 -2.06 -18.20
CA PRO A 368 -0.21 -1.65 -16.91
C PRO A 368 -1.11 -0.63 -16.21
N MET A 369 -1.19 -0.71 -14.89
CA MET A 369 -2.00 0.20 -14.08
C MET A 369 -1.20 1.44 -13.71
N ASP A 370 -1.72 2.62 -14.04
CA ASP A 370 -1.22 3.90 -13.54
C ASP A 370 -1.93 4.24 -12.21
N TYR A 371 -1.13 4.44 -11.16
CA TYR A 371 -1.63 4.83 -9.85
C TYR A 371 -0.76 5.96 -9.28
N GLY A 372 -1.31 7.18 -9.27
CA GLY A 372 -0.58 8.36 -8.80
C GLY A 372 0.64 8.73 -9.66
N GLY A 373 0.61 8.44 -10.97
CA GLY A 373 1.69 8.66 -11.91
C GLY A 373 2.71 7.52 -11.98
N PHE A 374 2.60 6.52 -11.10
CA PHE A 374 3.45 5.33 -11.12
C PHE A 374 2.82 4.20 -11.92
N VAL A 375 3.62 3.58 -12.77
CA VAL A 375 3.18 2.49 -13.66
C VAL A 375 3.51 1.14 -13.04
N PHE A 376 2.47 0.44 -12.57
CA PHE A 376 2.59 -0.90 -12.00
C PHE A 376 2.24 -1.96 -13.06
N ARG A 377 3.16 -2.88 -13.29
CA ARG A 377 2.98 -3.98 -14.25
C ARG A 377 2.63 -5.30 -13.59
N GLU A 378 2.98 -5.43 -12.32
CA GLU A 378 2.79 -6.64 -11.55
C GLU A 378 2.30 -6.28 -10.15
N MET A 379 1.35 -7.05 -9.66
CA MET A 379 0.84 -6.95 -8.30
C MET A 379 0.89 -8.31 -7.63
N VAL A 380 1.41 -8.35 -6.41
CA VAL A 380 1.55 -9.56 -5.61
C VAL A 380 0.56 -9.56 -4.46
N ALA A 381 0.14 -10.75 -4.03
CA ALA A 381 -0.68 -10.89 -2.83
C ALA A 381 0.19 -11.03 -1.58
N SER A 382 -0.32 -10.57 -0.44
CA SER A 382 0.30 -10.77 0.87
C SER A 382 -0.55 -11.71 1.73
N ILE A 383 0.12 -12.64 2.44
CA ILE A 383 -0.54 -13.55 3.37
C ILE A 383 -0.54 -12.92 4.75
N THR A 384 -1.66 -12.29 5.11
CA THR A 384 -1.85 -11.66 6.42
C THR A 384 -2.88 -12.43 7.25
N PRO A 385 -2.86 -12.34 8.59
CA PRO A 385 -3.92 -12.93 9.42
C PRO A 385 -5.32 -12.45 9.05
N ALA A 386 -5.45 -11.22 8.51
CA ALA A 386 -6.71 -10.63 8.07
C ALA A 386 -7.39 -11.45 6.96
N CYS A 387 -6.61 -12.08 6.07
CA CYS A 387 -7.10 -12.97 5.00
C CYS A 387 -7.92 -14.15 5.53
N TYR A 388 -7.73 -14.53 6.79
CA TYR A 388 -8.38 -15.70 7.39
C TYR A 388 -9.45 -15.32 8.39
N TRP A 389 -9.16 -14.44 9.35
CA TRP A 389 -10.10 -14.16 10.43
C TRP A 389 -11.30 -13.33 9.98
N ILE A 390 -11.14 -12.39 9.03
CA ILE A 390 -12.25 -11.56 8.52
C ILE A 390 -13.27 -12.42 7.76
N PRO A 391 -12.88 -13.25 6.76
CA PRO A 391 -13.81 -14.15 6.10
C PRO A 391 -14.41 -15.22 7.05
N ALA A 392 -13.62 -15.74 8.00
CA ALA A 392 -14.10 -16.73 8.96
C ALA A 392 -15.21 -16.15 9.85
N LEU A 393 -14.99 -14.95 10.39
CA LEU A 393 -15.98 -14.26 11.19
C LEU A 393 -17.24 -13.94 10.37
N SER A 394 -17.06 -13.49 9.13
CA SER A 394 -18.16 -13.18 8.19
C SER A 394 -19.02 -14.42 7.92
N VAL A 395 -18.42 -15.56 7.60
CA VAL A 395 -19.14 -16.82 7.35
C VAL A 395 -19.88 -17.29 8.60
N MET A 396 -19.24 -17.23 9.77
CA MET A 396 -19.86 -17.67 11.04
C MET A 396 -21.02 -16.77 11.47
N ILE A 397 -20.89 -15.46 11.34
CA ILE A 397 -21.98 -14.51 11.64
C ILE A 397 -23.13 -14.73 10.64
N THR A 398 -22.80 -14.79 9.35
CA THR A 398 -23.82 -14.97 8.30
C THR A 398 -24.57 -16.28 8.47
N SER A 399 -23.89 -17.40 8.72
CA SER A 399 -24.53 -18.70 8.95
C SER A 399 -25.46 -18.66 10.15
N SER A 400 -25.03 -18.01 11.24
CA SER A 400 -25.85 -17.87 12.46
C SER A 400 -27.09 -17.01 12.23
N VAL A 401 -26.90 -15.80 11.69
CA VAL A 401 -27.99 -14.81 11.51
C VAL A 401 -29.01 -15.29 10.47
N VAL A 402 -28.51 -15.75 9.33
CA VAL A 402 -29.39 -16.18 8.22
C VAL A 402 -30.19 -17.42 8.58
N SER A 403 -29.63 -18.34 9.35
CA SER A 403 -30.34 -19.54 9.81
C SER A 403 -31.45 -19.27 10.82
N LEU A 404 -31.42 -18.12 11.51
CA LEU A 404 -32.47 -17.76 12.48
C LEU A 404 -33.84 -17.59 11.81
N ILE A 405 -33.92 -17.03 10.62
CA ILE A 405 -35.22 -16.81 9.91
C ILE A 405 -35.98 -18.12 9.70
N PRO A 406 -35.41 -19.14 8.99
CA PRO A 406 -36.08 -20.41 8.84
C PRO A 406 -36.25 -21.20 10.14
N ALA A 407 -35.30 -21.08 11.08
CA ALA A 407 -35.37 -21.74 12.38
C ALA A 407 -36.55 -21.23 13.22
N LEU A 408 -36.78 -19.92 13.24
CA LEU A 408 -37.96 -19.34 13.91
C LEU A 408 -39.27 -19.77 13.24
N LYS A 409 -39.33 -19.82 11.90
CA LYS A 409 -40.49 -20.35 11.18
C LYS A 409 -40.75 -21.81 11.55
N ALA A 410 -39.75 -22.67 11.61
CA ALA A 410 -39.87 -24.07 12.06
C ALA A 410 -40.36 -24.17 13.50
N ALA A 411 -39.83 -23.33 14.37
CA ALA A 411 -40.22 -23.32 15.80
C ALA A 411 -41.67 -22.89 16.05
N HIS A 412 -42.23 -22.01 15.22
CA HIS A 412 -43.61 -21.50 15.40
C HIS A 412 -44.65 -22.28 14.57
N THR A 413 -44.26 -23.25 13.76
CA THR A 413 -45.22 -24.05 12.98
C THR A 413 -46.09 -24.91 13.90
N ASP A 414 -47.38 -24.94 13.70
CA ASP A 414 -48.36 -25.72 14.48
C ASP A 414 -48.14 -27.23 14.26
N ALA A 415 -47.99 -28.01 15.31
CA ALA A 415 -47.77 -29.45 15.28
C ALA A 415 -48.94 -30.18 14.57
N ALA A 416 -50.18 -29.75 14.83
CA ALA A 416 -51.37 -30.34 14.23
C ALA A 416 -51.45 -30.10 12.72
N LYS A 417 -51.09 -28.88 12.26
CA LYS A 417 -51.02 -28.54 10.84
C LYS A 417 -49.89 -29.29 10.12
N SER A 418 -48.76 -29.52 10.78
CA SER A 418 -47.59 -30.21 10.22
C SER A 418 -47.79 -31.71 10.01
N LEU A 419 -48.72 -32.33 10.74
CA LEU A 419 -49.07 -33.73 10.61
C LEU A 419 -50.18 -33.99 9.59
N ARG A 420 -50.97 -32.95 9.23
CA ARG A 420 -52.10 -33.03 8.28
C ARG A 420 -51.74 -32.75 6.82
N THR A 421 -50.60 -32.14 6.53
CA THR A 421 -50.16 -31.91 5.12
C THR A 421 -49.56 -33.22 4.58
N VAL A 422 -50.29 -33.86 3.67
CA VAL A 422 -49.84 -34.94 2.81
C VAL A 422 -48.91 -34.36 1.75
#